data_b0a80c1a49e7d33f10d50b7858494555
#
_entry.id   b0a80c1a49e7d33f10d50b7858494555
#
_cell.length_a   1.000
_cell.length_b   1.000
_cell.length_c   1.000
_cell.angle_alpha   90.00
_cell.angle_beta   90.00
_cell.angle_gamma   90.00
#
_symmetry.space_group_name_H-M   'P 1'
#
loop_
_entity.id
_entity.type
_entity.pdbx_description
1 polymer ?
#
loop_
_entity_poly.entity_id
_entity_poly.type
_entity_poly.pdbx_seq_one_letter_code
_entity_poly.pdbx_strand_id
1 'polypeptide(L)'
;MDTALALDTAACDRARLARDARFDGVFFTAVRSTGIYCRPVCPAPPPKPRNITYYPTAAAAAAAGYRPCLRCRPELAPQAQQALAGQTVQRALALIHGGFLQEQPVADLATKLGLSARQLQRLFVERLGATPGQIHATHRLLLAKQLLTETTLAVTDVALAAGYNSLRRFNTAFLQGCGMAPTALRRQHQPLAADDGGLVLRLGYRPPLDFPRMLAFLRKRSLPGIELIGEDSYQRVLGTPERPTLLRVTADPKRPELRLQLGAVDPRLIPYIVRRVRRVFDLDADLQQVHAALGEEPLLARGIAERPGLRVPGGWDGFEVGVRAVLGQQVTVAAATTFARRLVDAYGAHLPGMSSDFDRQFPAPEVLAEAPLESIGLPRSRAATVRALATACASGQLDFGPGQALEEFVARCVALPGIGPWTAQYIALRGLGQPDAFPAGDLVLQQVLGHAQGQRLSERATEARSQPWRPWRAYAVLHLWHLSGTFVGEPT
;
A
#
# COMPACT_ATOMS: atom_id res chain seq x y z
N MET A 1 7.26 13.31 26.38
CA MET A 1 6.39 12.24 26.97
C MET A 1 5.20 12.09 26.05
N ASP A 2 5.30 11.15 25.10
CA ASP A 2 4.25 10.88 24.12
C ASP A 2 3.15 10.03 24.79
N THR A 3 2.02 10.64 25.02
CA THR A 3 0.83 10.04 25.63
C THR A 3 0.34 8.83 24.79
N ALA A 4 0.07 7.72 25.48
CA ALA A 4 -0.68 6.60 24.90
C ALA A 4 -1.92 7.13 24.16
N LEU A 5 -2.23 6.57 22.99
CA LEU A 5 -3.43 6.91 22.20
C LEU A 5 -4.70 6.63 23.01
N ALA A 6 -5.08 7.60 23.86
CA ALA A 6 -6.37 7.58 24.51
C ALA A 6 -7.43 7.82 23.42
N LEU A 7 -8.20 6.78 23.08
CA LEU A 7 -9.35 6.93 22.20
C LEU A 7 -10.35 7.88 22.86
N ASP A 8 -10.67 8.98 22.19
CA ASP A 8 -11.78 9.84 22.60
C ASP A 8 -13.11 9.05 22.48
N THR A 9 -13.61 8.58 23.62
CA THR A 9 -14.82 7.77 23.70
C THR A 9 -16.02 8.48 23.07
N ALA A 10 -16.13 9.81 23.25
CA ALA A 10 -17.22 10.59 22.69
C ALA A 10 -17.13 10.69 21.15
N ALA A 11 -15.93 10.87 20.61
CA ALA A 11 -15.70 10.84 19.16
C ALA A 11 -15.98 9.44 18.59
N CYS A 12 -15.54 8.37 19.25
CA CYS A 12 -15.83 6.99 18.86
C CYS A 12 -17.34 6.71 18.86
N ASP A 13 -18.09 7.18 19.87
CA ASP A 13 -19.54 7.03 19.93
C ASP A 13 -20.24 7.76 18.79
N ARG A 14 -19.88 9.01 18.51
CA ARG A 14 -20.43 9.78 17.38
C ARG A 14 -20.16 9.07 16.04
N ALA A 15 -18.91 8.68 15.81
CA ALA A 15 -18.50 8.00 14.57
C ALA A 15 -19.22 6.66 14.38
N ARG A 16 -19.35 5.86 15.43
CA ARG A 16 -20.07 4.59 15.41
C ARG A 16 -21.57 4.76 15.14
N LEU A 17 -22.22 5.71 15.81
CA LEU A 17 -23.66 5.97 15.62
C LEU A 17 -23.97 6.50 14.23
N ALA A 18 -23.11 7.35 13.68
CA ALA A 18 -23.20 7.85 12.30
C ALA A 18 -22.72 6.83 11.26
N ARG A 19 -22.12 5.71 11.67
CA ARG A 19 -21.45 4.75 10.77
C ARG A 19 -20.44 5.43 9.85
N ASP A 20 -19.68 6.36 10.39
CA ASP A 20 -18.76 7.19 9.62
C ASP A 20 -17.58 6.39 9.07
N ALA A 21 -17.55 6.20 7.76
CA ALA A 21 -16.53 5.43 7.07
C ALA A 21 -15.13 6.04 7.17
N ARG A 22 -15.00 7.33 7.52
CA ARG A 22 -13.72 8.00 7.73
C ARG A 22 -12.97 7.44 8.95
N PHE A 23 -13.70 6.91 9.92
CA PHE A 23 -13.15 6.28 11.13
C PHE A 23 -12.93 4.78 11.00
N ASP A 24 -13.18 4.20 9.82
CA ASP A 24 -13.02 2.77 9.62
C ASP A 24 -11.57 2.33 9.76
N GLY A 25 -11.33 1.34 10.65
CA GLY A 25 -9.99 0.87 11.01
C GLY A 25 -9.23 1.77 12.00
N VAL A 26 -9.75 2.97 12.34
CA VAL A 26 -9.16 3.85 13.37
C VAL A 26 -9.39 3.27 14.77
N PHE A 27 -10.58 2.70 15.00
CA PHE A 27 -10.92 1.98 16.23
C PHE A 27 -11.86 0.80 15.95
N PHE A 28 -12.00 -0.07 16.92
CA PHE A 28 -12.93 -1.20 16.90
C PHE A 28 -13.83 -1.16 18.12
N THR A 29 -15.12 -1.43 17.90
CA THR A 29 -16.15 -1.47 18.95
C THR A 29 -16.35 -2.91 19.43
N ALA A 30 -15.96 -3.22 20.65
CA ALA A 30 -16.19 -4.52 21.26
C ALA A 30 -17.48 -4.50 22.10
N VAL A 31 -18.31 -5.54 21.95
CA VAL A 31 -19.62 -5.65 22.59
C VAL A 31 -19.61 -6.79 23.59
N ARG A 32 -19.58 -6.47 24.89
CA ARG A 32 -19.46 -7.45 25.99
C ARG A 32 -20.55 -8.52 26.00
N SER A 33 -21.78 -8.15 25.68
CA SER A 33 -22.90 -9.09 25.70
C SER A 33 -22.84 -10.16 24.61
N THR A 34 -22.11 -9.93 23.53
CA THR A 34 -21.99 -10.87 22.41
C THR A 34 -20.60 -11.47 22.25
N GLY A 35 -19.58 -10.89 22.90
CA GLY A 35 -18.18 -11.27 22.71
C GLY A 35 -17.65 -10.96 21.30
N ILE A 36 -18.23 -9.95 20.62
CA ILE A 36 -17.90 -9.63 19.22
C ILE A 36 -17.32 -8.22 19.13
N TYR A 37 -16.26 -8.04 18.31
CA TYR A 37 -15.78 -6.72 17.91
C TYR A 37 -16.17 -6.39 16.47
N CYS A 38 -16.51 -5.11 16.27
CA CYS A 38 -17.05 -4.57 15.02
C CYS A 38 -16.25 -3.36 14.54
N ARG A 39 -16.33 -3.09 13.23
CA ARG A 39 -15.92 -1.81 12.63
C ARG A 39 -16.91 -0.70 13.01
N PRO A 40 -16.53 0.59 12.98
CA PRO A 40 -17.45 1.71 13.16
C PRO A 40 -18.65 1.68 12.21
N VAL A 41 -18.44 1.22 11.00
CA VAL A 41 -19.44 1.13 9.91
C VAL A 41 -20.36 -0.09 9.99
N CYS A 42 -20.44 -0.78 11.14
CA CYS A 42 -21.21 -2.00 11.28
C CYS A 42 -22.71 -1.75 11.03
N PRO A 43 -23.37 -2.53 10.12
CA PRO A 43 -24.80 -2.38 9.85
C PRO A 43 -25.72 -2.98 10.93
N ALA A 44 -25.14 -3.64 11.94
CA ALA A 44 -25.93 -4.20 13.04
C ALA A 44 -26.58 -3.10 13.88
N PRO A 45 -27.71 -3.39 14.56
CA PRO A 45 -28.30 -2.46 15.52
C PRO A 45 -27.28 -2.02 16.57
N PRO A 46 -27.29 -0.74 16.99
CA PRO A 46 -26.34 -0.24 17.97
C PRO A 46 -26.50 -0.97 19.31
N PRO A 47 -25.44 -1.47 19.94
CA PRO A 47 -25.50 -2.06 21.27
C PRO A 47 -25.74 -0.99 22.33
N LYS A 48 -26.23 -1.41 23.50
CA LYS A 48 -26.41 -0.52 24.65
C LYS A 48 -25.04 0.05 25.08
N PRO A 49 -24.90 1.36 25.36
CA PRO A 49 -23.64 2.00 25.70
C PRO A 49 -22.85 1.30 26.81
N ARG A 50 -23.51 0.81 27.86
CA ARG A 50 -22.86 0.09 28.96
C ARG A 50 -22.15 -1.21 28.58
N ASN A 51 -22.43 -1.76 27.38
CA ASN A 51 -21.84 -3.00 26.88
C ASN A 51 -20.67 -2.75 25.89
N ILE A 52 -20.28 -1.50 25.68
CA ILE A 52 -19.29 -1.12 24.67
C ILE A 52 -17.94 -0.88 25.33
N THR A 53 -16.91 -1.33 24.66
CA THR A 53 -15.50 -0.97 24.91
C THR A 53 -14.85 -0.69 23.57
N TYR A 54 -14.04 0.36 23.47
CA TYR A 54 -13.30 0.71 22.25
C TYR A 54 -11.86 0.23 22.32
N TYR A 55 -11.35 -0.27 21.19
CA TYR A 55 -9.98 -0.74 21.06
C TYR A 55 -9.31 -0.08 19.84
N PRO A 56 -8.02 0.28 19.93
CA PRO A 56 -7.31 0.94 18.82
C PRO A 56 -7.05 -0.01 17.65
N THR A 57 -7.05 -1.32 17.89
CA THR A 57 -6.76 -2.33 16.85
C THR A 57 -7.69 -3.54 16.98
N ALA A 58 -7.90 -4.23 15.86
CA ALA A 58 -8.56 -5.53 15.85
C ALA A 58 -7.82 -6.54 16.75
N ALA A 59 -6.49 -6.47 16.80
CA ALA A 59 -5.65 -7.33 17.62
C ALA A 59 -5.82 -7.07 19.12
N ALA A 60 -5.95 -5.80 19.53
CA ALA A 60 -6.26 -5.46 20.93
C ALA A 60 -7.64 -6.00 21.36
N ALA A 61 -8.65 -5.87 20.50
CA ALA A 61 -9.97 -6.44 20.75
C ALA A 61 -9.92 -7.99 20.80
N ALA A 62 -9.18 -8.63 19.89
CA ALA A 62 -8.99 -10.08 19.88
C ALA A 62 -8.23 -10.57 21.12
N ALA A 63 -7.18 -9.86 21.55
CA ALA A 63 -6.41 -10.16 22.76
C ALA A 63 -7.26 -10.05 24.04
N ALA A 64 -8.28 -9.16 24.02
CA ALA A 64 -9.27 -9.05 25.08
C ALA A 64 -10.39 -10.11 25.02
N GLY A 65 -10.29 -11.10 24.09
CA GLY A 65 -11.21 -12.24 24.01
C GLY A 65 -12.42 -12.03 23.10
N TYR A 66 -12.48 -10.94 22.33
CA TYR A 66 -13.58 -10.70 21.39
C TYR A 66 -13.31 -11.34 20.03
N ARG A 67 -14.36 -11.80 19.35
CA ARG A 67 -14.33 -12.41 18.02
C ARG A 67 -14.71 -11.41 16.92
N PRO A 68 -14.17 -11.55 15.69
CA PRO A 68 -14.50 -10.66 14.57
C PRO A 68 -15.95 -10.81 14.12
N CYS A 69 -16.64 -9.69 13.94
CA CYS A 69 -18.01 -9.65 13.43
C CYS A 69 -18.10 -10.23 12.02
N LEU A 70 -19.13 -11.05 11.76
CA LEU A 70 -19.40 -11.64 10.43
C LEU A 70 -20.13 -10.65 9.50
N ARG A 71 -20.85 -9.67 10.04
CA ARG A 71 -21.65 -8.70 9.25
C ARG A 71 -20.79 -7.55 8.72
N CYS A 72 -20.03 -6.85 9.59
CA CYS A 72 -19.20 -5.71 9.16
C CYS A 72 -17.84 -6.12 8.66
N ARG A 73 -17.41 -7.37 8.88
CA ARG A 73 -16.20 -7.94 8.30
C ARG A 73 -14.95 -7.12 8.61
N PRO A 74 -14.40 -7.24 9.85
CA PRO A 74 -13.21 -6.50 10.28
C PRO A 74 -11.99 -6.69 9.38
N GLU A 75 -11.91 -7.78 8.62
CA GLU A 75 -10.87 -8.03 7.62
C GLU A 75 -10.85 -7.03 6.45
N LEU A 76 -11.95 -6.32 6.22
CA LEU A 76 -12.04 -5.26 5.20
C LEU A 76 -11.67 -3.88 5.73
N ALA A 77 -11.41 -3.74 7.04
CA ALA A 77 -11.01 -2.45 7.60
C ALA A 77 -9.67 -2.01 7.03
N PRO A 78 -9.54 -0.77 6.55
CA PRO A 78 -8.26 -0.20 6.15
C PRO A 78 -7.29 -0.13 7.34
N GLN A 79 -6.00 -0.22 7.06
CA GLN A 79 -4.96 -0.18 8.10
C GLN A 79 -4.69 1.28 8.52
N ALA A 80 -5.51 1.81 9.45
CA ALA A 80 -5.43 3.21 9.87
C ALA A 80 -4.28 3.56 10.82
N GLN A 81 -3.60 2.56 11.33
CA GLN A 81 -2.76 2.72 12.52
C GLN A 81 -1.34 3.24 12.24
N GLN A 82 -0.98 3.36 10.97
CA GLN A 82 0.40 3.70 10.60
C GLN A 82 0.79 5.12 11.01
N ALA A 83 -0.10 6.09 10.90
CA ALA A 83 0.23 7.50 11.10
C ALA A 83 0.38 7.91 12.57
N LEU A 84 -0.40 7.30 13.47
CA LEU A 84 -0.45 7.69 14.89
C LEU A 84 0.61 6.99 15.76
N ALA A 85 1.26 5.97 15.23
CA ALA A 85 2.07 5.05 16.04
C ALA A 85 3.55 5.42 16.18
N GLY A 86 4.04 6.45 15.48
CA GLY A 86 5.45 6.81 15.39
C GLY A 86 6.23 5.94 14.38
N GLN A 87 7.33 6.46 13.86
CA GLN A 87 8.09 5.84 12.74
C GLN A 87 8.51 4.39 13.02
N THR A 88 8.98 4.10 14.23
CA THR A 88 9.45 2.73 14.58
C THR A 88 8.33 1.71 14.54
N VAL A 89 7.14 2.04 15.07
CA VAL A 89 5.96 1.15 15.04
C VAL A 89 5.44 1.00 13.62
N GLN A 90 5.46 2.07 12.82
CA GLN A 90 5.10 2.02 11.41
C GLN A 90 6.02 1.07 10.62
N ARG A 91 7.34 1.17 10.81
CA ARG A 91 8.32 0.26 10.20
C ARG A 91 8.09 -1.19 10.63
N ALA A 92 7.83 -1.42 11.93
CA ALA A 92 7.53 -2.74 12.45
C ALA A 92 6.23 -3.32 11.85
N LEU A 93 5.15 -2.54 11.78
CA LEU A 93 3.88 -2.96 11.16
C LEU A 93 4.07 -3.29 9.68
N ALA A 94 4.82 -2.48 8.94
CA ALA A 94 5.12 -2.73 7.54
C ALA A 94 5.86 -4.07 7.36
N LEU A 95 6.82 -4.39 8.24
CA LEU A 95 7.54 -5.67 8.25
C LEU A 95 6.61 -6.83 8.61
N ILE A 96 5.77 -6.70 9.63
CA ILE A 96 4.80 -7.72 10.05
C ILE A 96 3.80 -8.03 8.92
N HIS A 97 3.22 -7.00 8.32
CA HIS A 97 2.30 -7.15 7.18
C HIS A 97 3.03 -7.62 5.93
N GLY A 98 4.35 -7.35 5.84
CA GLY A 98 5.26 -7.87 4.83
C GLY A 98 5.53 -9.38 4.92
N GLY A 99 5.11 -10.02 6.02
CA GLY A 99 5.32 -11.45 6.24
C GLY A 99 6.57 -11.78 7.07
N PHE A 100 7.28 -10.78 7.60
CA PHE A 100 8.52 -11.01 8.36
C PHE A 100 8.36 -12.03 9.50
N LEU A 101 7.25 -11.95 10.24
CA LEU A 101 6.97 -12.89 11.34
C LEU A 101 6.42 -14.26 10.88
N GLN A 102 6.32 -14.53 9.59
CA GLN A 102 6.07 -15.88 9.05
C GLN A 102 7.35 -16.72 9.06
N GLU A 103 8.49 -16.08 8.88
CA GLU A 103 9.80 -16.73 8.71
C GLU A 103 10.73 -16.46 9.91
N GLN A 104 10.61 -15.32 10.56
CA GLN A 104 11.52 -14.85 11.59
C GLN A 104 10.80 -14.59 12.93
N PRO A 105 11.46 -14.80 14.07
CA PRO A 105 10.89 -14.50 15.38
C PRO A 105 10.80 -12.99 15.67
N VAL A 106 10.01 -12.63 16.70
CA VAL A 106 9.87 -11.23 17.16
C VAL A 106 11.20 -10.63 17.63
N ALA A 107 12.14 -11.43 18.11
CA ALA A 107 13.47 -10.97 18.49
C ALA A 107 14.25 -10.39 17.32
N ASP A 108 14.19 -11.05 16.15
CA ASP A 108 14.87 -10.59 14.94
C ASP A 108 14.21 -9.33 14.38
N LEU A 109 12.87 -9.22 14.49
CA LEU A 109 12.16 -7.99 14.17
C LEU A 109 12.63 -6.82 15.04
N ALA A 110 12.80 -7.05 16.33
CA ALA A 110 13.29 -6.02 17.25
C ALA A 110 14.73 -5.60 16.90
N THR A 111 15.62 -6.56 16.68
CA THR A 111 17.02 -6.31 16.26
C THR A 111 17.08 -5.49 14.96
N LYS A 112 16.26 -5.83 13.96
CA LYS A 112 16.18 -5.09 12.68
C LYS A 112 15.74 -3.62 12.87
N LEU A 113 15.05 -3.33 13.96
CA LEU A 113 14.58 -1.98 14.31
C LEU A 113 15.48 -1.26 15.33
N GLY A 114 16.60 -1.86 15.71
CA GLY A 114 17.51 -1.32 16.72
C GLY A 114 16.95 -1.35 18.15
N LEU A 115 16.05 -2.28 18.45
CA LEU A 115 15.40 -2.41 19.76
C LEU A 115 15.64 -3.80 20.37
N SER A 116 15.49 -3.91 21.71
CA SER A 116 15.30 -5.21 22.35
C SER A 116 13.85 -5.70 22.16
N ALA A 117 13.64 -7.01 22.23
CA ALA A 117 12.30 -7.61 22.13
C ALA A 117 11.33 -7.05 23.19
N ARG A 118 11.82 -6.79 24.41
CA ARG A 118 11.02 -6.20 25.50
C ARG A 118 10.60 -4.75 25.20
N GLN A 119 11.51 -3.95 24.64
CA GLN A 119 11.19 -2.57 24.23
C GLN A 119 10.15 -2.55 23.12
N LEU A 120 10.32 -3.41 22.10
CA LEU A 120 9.36 -3.52 21.00
C LEU A 120 7.97 -3.96 21.51
N GLN A 121 7.90 -4.98 22.38
CA GLN A 121 6.63 -5.42 22.97
C GLN A 121 5.94 -4.30 23.75
N ARG A 122 6.68 -3.60 24.63
CA ARG A 122 6.14 -2.48 25.39
C ARG A 122 5.60 -1.38 24.50
N LEU A 123 6.37 -0.98 23.49
CA LEU A 123 5.97 0.05 22.53
C LEU A 123 4.70 -0.32 21.79
N PHE A 124 4.56 -1.59 21.39
CA PHE A 124 3.36 -2.08 20.70
C PHE A 124 2.13 -2.09 21.61
N VAL A 125 2.26 -2.55 22.85
CA VAL A 125 1.16 -2.54 23.81
C VAL A 125 0.72 -1.11 24.13
N GLU A 126 1.66 -0.19 24.34
CA GLU A 126 1.38 1.21 24.62
C GLU A 126 0.66 1.91 23.44
N ARG A 127 1.10 1.63 22.20
CA ARG A 127 0.59 2.34 21.02
C ARG A 127 -0.58 1.66 20.32
N LEU A 128 -0.63 0.33 20.36
CA LEU A 128 -1.58 -0.46 19.57
C LEU A 128 -2.49 -1.35 20.44
N GLY A 129 -2.26 -1.41 21.73
CA GLY A 129 -3.01 -2.25 22.68
C GLY A 129 -2.74 -3.76 22.50
N ALA A 130 -1.76 -4.18 21.71
CA ALA A 130 -1.46 -5.57 21.44
C ALA A 130 0.03 -5.77 21.14
N THR A 131 0.57 -6.96 21.40
CA THR A 131 1.97 -7.30 21.08
C THR A 131 2.18 -7.53 19.57
N PRO A 132 3.44 -7.48 19.05
CA PRO A 132 3.73 -7.80 17.66
C PRO A 132 3.19 -9.16 17.22
N GLY A 133 3.33 -10.18 18.08
CA GLY A 133 2.81 -11.52 17.79
C GLY A 133 1.28 -11.58 17.70
N GLN A 134 0.56 -10.83 18.56
CA GLN A 134 -0.89 -10.73 18.52
C GLN A 134 -1.38 -9.98 17.26
N ILE A 135 -0.69 -8.92 16.84
CA ILE A 135 -0.96 -8.22 15.57
C ILE A 135 -0.80 -9.20 14.41
N HIS A 136 0.31 -9.93 14.35
CA HIS A 136 0.56 -10.93 13.31
C HIS A 136 -0.50 -12.04 13.28
N ALA A 137 -0.82 -12.62 14.45
CA ALA A 137 -1.82 -13.68 14.55
C ALA A 137 -3.21 -13.22 14.10
N THR A 138 -3.62 -12.01 14.50
CA THR A 138 -4.90 -11.42 14.09
C THR A 138 -4.94 -11.12 12.60
N HIS A 139 -3.86 -10.59 12.02
CA HIS A 139 -3.75 -10.34 10.58
C HIS A 139 -3.94 -11.63 9.77
N ARG A 140 -3.26 -12.72 10.15
CA ARG A 140 -3.42 -14.03 9.51
C ARG A 140 -4.85 -14.58 9.64
N LEU A 141 -5.45 -14.46 10.82
CA LEU A 141 -6.82 -14.92 11.07
C LEU A 141 -7.84 -14.16 10.20
N LEU A 142 -7.71 -12.84 10.11
CA LEU A 142 -8.59 -11.99 9.32
C LEU A 142 -8.43 -12.26 7.83
N LEU A 143 -7.20 -12.44 7.33
CA LEU A 143 -6.96 -12.86 5.94
C LEU A 143 -7.60 -14.22 5.65
N ALA A 144 -7.42 -15.22 6.51
CA ALA A 144 -8.05 -16.53 6.36
C ALA A 144 -9.58 -16.40 6.32
N LYS A 145 -10.16 -15.58 7.21
CA LYS A 145 -11.59 -15.31 7.25
C LYS A 145 -12.06 -14.68 5.93
N GLN A 146 -11.33 -13.73 5.38
CA GLN A 146 -11.63 -13.10 4.09
C GLN A 146 -11.63 -14.15 2.96
N LEU A 147 -10.57 -14.93 2.83
CA LEU A 147 -10.44 -15.96 1.80
C LEU A 147 -11.54 -17.02 1.89
N LEU A 148 -11.92 -17.44 3.11
CA LEU A 148 -13.02 -18.39 3.32
C LEU A 148 -14.37 -17.85 2.88
N THR A 149 -14.61 -16.54 3.02
CA THR A 149 -15.91 -15.92 2.76
C THR A 149 -16.05 -15.36 1.34
N GLU A 150 -14.93 -15.08 0.65
CA GLU A 150 -14.94 -14.45 -0.67
C GLU A 150 -14.53 -15.37 -1.80
N THR A 151 -13.78 -16.45 -1.52
CA THR A 151 -13.22 -17.31 -2.57
C THR A 151 -13.66 -18.76 -2.46
N THR A 152 -13.45 -19.51 -3.54
CA THR A 152 -13.65 -20.95 -3.61
C THR A 152 -12.40 -21.78 -3.25
N LEU A 153 -11.31 -21.13 -2.85
CA LEU A 153 -10.04 -21.81 -2.51
C LEU A 153 -10.27 -22.95 -1.51
N ALA A 154 -9.58 -24.08 -1.68
CA ALA A 154 -9.61 -25.15 -0.70
C ALA A 154 -9.18 -24.67 0.68
N VAL A 155 -9.70 -25.25 1.76
CA VAL A 155 -9.34 -24.85 3.14
C VAL A 155 -7.84 -24.97 3.39
N THR A 156 -7.18 -25.94 2.75
CA THR A 156 -5.73 -26.11 2.75
C THR A 156 -5.00 -24.92 2.13
N ASP A 157 -5.49 -24.43 0.99
CA ASP A 157 -4.90 -23.29 0.29
C ASP A 157 -5.11 -21.99 1.06
N VAL A 158 -6.28 -21.83 1.70
CA VAL A 158 -6.53 -20.71 2.62
C VAL A 158 -5.55 -20.74 3.81
N ALA A 159 -5.29 -21.93 4.39
CA ALA A 159 -4.32 -22.06 5.47
C ALA A 159 -2.91 -21.65 5.00
N LEU A 160 -2.49 -22.09 3.81
CA LEU A 160 -1.20 -21.73 3.20
C LEU A 160 -1.10 -20.22 2.92
N ALA A 161 -2.11 -19.64 2.27
CA ALA A 161 -2.19 -18.21 2.00
C ALA A 161 -2.12 -17.37 3.28
N ALA A 162 -2.76 -17.84 4.36
CA ALA A 162 -2.71 -17.18 5.67
C ALA A 162 -1.41 -17.48 6.45
N GLY A 163 -0.41 -18.13 5.83
CA GLY A 163 0.92 -18.40 6.41
C GLY A 163 0.93 -19.53 7.44
N TYR A 164 -0.03 -20.46 7.41
CA TYR A 164 -0.01 -21.65 8.27
C TYR A 164 0.65 -22.82 7.56
N ASN A 165 1.70 -23.39 8.17
CA ASN A 165 2.39 -24.56 7.67
C ASN A 165 1.74 -25.89 8.14
N SER A 166 0.61 -25.82 8.87
CA SER A 166 -0.11 -26.99 9.38
C SER A 166 -1.61 -26.71 9.43
N LEU A 167 -2.39 -27.55 8.74
CA LEU A 167 -3.84 -27.48 8.73
C LEU A 167 -4.44 -27.65 10.14
N ARG A 168 -3.82 -28.50 10.99
CA ARG A 168 -4.24 -28.69 12.38
C ARG A 168 -4.09 -27.39 13.19
N ARG A 169 -2.93 -26.73 13.08
CA ARG A 169 -2.68 -25.43 13.75
C ARG A 169 -3.63 -24.36 13.23
N PHE A 170 -3.85 -24.32 11.92
CA PHE A 170 -4.83 -23.42 11.31
C PHE A 170 -6.23 -23.61 11.89
N ASN A 171 -6.76 -24.85 11.87
CA ASN A 171 -8.10 -25.14 12.37
C ASN A 171 -8.26 -24.77 13.86
N THR A 172 -7.25 -25.07 14.69
CA THR A 172 -7.25 -24.71 16.11
C THR A 172 -7.27 -23.19 16.29
N ALA A 173 -6.37 -22.45 15.63
CA ALA A 173 -6.29 -20.99 15.74
C ALA A 173 -7.57 -20.32 15.21
N PHE A 174 -8.12 -20.84 14.11
CA PHE A 174 -9.34 -20.30 13.52
C PHE A 174 -10.57 -20.53 14.41
N LEU A 175 -10.70 -21.74 14.96
CA LEU A 175 -11.78 -22.06 15.92
C LEU A 175 -11.71 -21.18 17.16
N GLN A 176 -10.53 -20.99 17.73
CA GLN A 176 -10.31 -20.14 18.89
C GLN A 176 -10.64 -18.67 18.58
N GLY A 177 -10.13 -18.15 17.44
CA GLY A 177 -10.29 -16.75 17.10
C GLY A 177 -11.66 -16.35 16.53
N CYS A 178 -12.33 -17.26 15.80
CA CYS A 178 -13.62 -17.02 15.17
C CYS A 178 -14.81 -17.69 15.87
N GLY A 179 -14.55 -18.64 16.79
CA GLY A 179 -15.59 -19.40 17.51
C GLY A 179 -16.31 -20.43 16.65
N MET A 180 -15.79 -20.75 15.46
CA MET A 180 -16.34 -21.76 14.57
C MET A 180 -15.26 -22.36 13.67
N ALA A 181 -15.52 -23.55 13.12
CA ALA A 181 -14.61 -24.18 12.18
C ALA A 181 -14.55 -23.44 10.82
N PRO A 182 -13.42 -23.46 10.10
CA PRO A 182 -13.31 -22.84 8.77
C PRO A 182 -14.39 -23.31 7.79
N THR A 183 -14.68 -24.62 7.78
CA THR A 183 -15.72 -25.20 6.90
C THR A 183 -17.13 -24.74 7.26
N ALA A 184 -17.41 -24.52 8.55
CA ALA A 184 -18.71 -23.98 9.00
C ALA A 184 -18.89 -22.53 8.54
N LEU A 185 -17.84 -21.69 8.63
CA LEU A 185 -17.88 -20.34 8.12
C LEU A 185 -18.14 -20.31 6.62
N ARG A 186 -17.44 -21.15 5.84
CA ARG A 186 -17.60 -21.25 4.38
C ARG A 186 -19.04 -21.56 3.96
N ARG A 187 -19.70 -22.50 4.63
CA ARG A 187 -21.08 -22.90 4.33
C ARG A 187 -22.10 -21.75 4.50
N GLN A 188 -21.77 -20.74 5.32
CA GLN A 188 -22.62 -19.59 5.58
C GLN A 188 -22.48 -18.46 4.55
N HIS A 189 -21.52 -18.58 3.62
CA HIS A 189 -21.19 -17.53 2.67
C HIS A 189 -21.14 -18.09 1.25
N GLN A 190 -21.58 -17.27 0.31
CA GLN A 190 -21.37 -17.53 -1.11
C GLN A 190 -20.15 -16.76 -1.58
N PRO A 191 -19.16 -17.41 -2.23
CA PRO A 191 -18.03 -16.75 -2.83
C PRO A 191 -18.47 -15.70 -3.85
N LEU A 192 -17.66 -14.68 -4.04
CA LEU A 192 -17.85 -13.77 -5.17
C LEU A 192 -17.48 -14.51 -6.45
N ALA A 193 -18.37 -14.47 -7.44
CA ALA A 193 -18.09 -15.05 -8.74
C ALA A 193 -17.14 -14.14 -9.52
N ALA A 194 -16.10 -14.72 -10.14
CA ALA A 194 -15.35 -14.09 -11.23
C ALA A 194 -15.94 -14.60 -12.56
N ASP A 195 -15.97 -13.74 -13.56
CA ASP A 195 -16.53 -14.07 -14.88
C ASP A 195 -15.70 -15.16 -15.60
N ASP A 196 -14.43 -15.33 -15.22
CA ASP A 196 -13.44 -16.24 -15.81
C ASP A 196 -13.02 -17.41 -14.89
N GLY A 197 -13.77 -17.67 -13.83
CA GLY A 197 -13.46 -18.73 -12.87
C GLY A 197 -12.31 -18.43 -11.91
N GLY A 198 -11.75 -17.23 -11.95
CA GLY A 198 -10.74 -16.73 -11.00
C GLY A 198 -11.31 -16.44 -9.61
N LEU A 199 -10.49 -15.89 -8.73
CA LEU A 199 -10.93 -15.45 -7.40
C LEU A 199 -11.16 -13.92 -7.35
N VAL A 200 -12.12 -13.50 -6.53
CA VAL A 200 -12.42 -12.09 -6.30
C VAL A 200 -12.25 -11.76 -4.83
N LEU A 201 -11.49 -10.68 -4.54
CA LEU A 201 -11.29 -10.16 -3.20
C LEU A 201 -11.74 -8.70 -3.12
N ARG A 202 -12.34 -8.32 -2.02
CA ARG A 202 -12.70 -6.93 -1.71
C ARG A 202 -11.60 -6.28 -0.89
N LEU A 203 -11.19 -5.09 -1.31
CA LEU A 203 -10.16 -4.30 -0.65
C LEU A 203 -10.78 -2.98 -0.19
N GLY A 204 -11.13 -2.92 1.10
CA GLY A 204 -11.71 -1.72 1.69
C GLY A 204 -10.71 -0.56 1.78
N TYR A 205 -11.22 0.66 1.67
CA TYR A 205 -10.47 1.91 1.90
C TYR A 205 -11.32 2.92 2.65
N ARG A 206 -10.70 3.93 3.26
CA ARG A 206 -11.42 5.10 3.82
C ARG A 206 -11.71 6.09 2.69
N PRO A 207 -12.97 6.51 2.49
CA PRO A 207 -13.27 7.54 1.50
C PRO A 207 -12.69 8.91 1.91
N PRO A 208 -12.43 9.79 0.92
CA PRO A 208 -12.63 9.61 -0.51
C PRO A 208 -11.46 8.93 -1.25
N LEU A 209 -11.74 8.46 -2.48
CA LEU A 209 -10.74 7.98 -3.43
C LEU A 209 -11.14 8.46 -4.83
N ASP A 210 -10.27 9.24 -5.47
CA ASP A 210 -10.44 9.64 -6.88
C ASP A 210 -9.83 8.55 -7.79
N PHE A 211 -10.52 7.40 -7.87
CA PHE A 211 -10.07 6.24 -8.63
C PHE A 211 -9.88 6.54 -10.13
N PRO A 212 -10.81 7.27 -10.82
CA PRO A 212 -10.62 7.62 -12.22
C PRO A 212 -9.33 8.44 -12.47
N ARG A 213 -9.01 9.37 -11.56
CA ARG A 213 -7.80 10.19 -11.70
C ARG A 213 -6.53 9.38 -11.44
N MET A 214 -6.57 8.43 -10.51
CA MET A 214 -5.49 7.46 -10.32
C MET A 214 -5.26 6.62 -11.58
N LEU A 215 -6.33 6.13 -12.20
CA LEU A 215 -6.24 5.40 -13.46
C LEU A 215 -5.67 6.28 -14.59
N ALA A 216 -6.12 7.54 -14.70
CA ALA A 216 -5.60 8.47 -15.70
C ALA A 216 -4.10 8.73 -15.52
N PHE A 217 -3.62 8.88 -14.28
CA PHE A 217 -2.20 9.00 -13.97
C PHE A 217 -1.39 7.77 -14.37
N LEU A 218 -1.89 6.58 -14.05
CA LEU A 218 -1.23 5.30 -14.35
C LEU A 218 -1.26 5.02 -15.86
N ARG A 219 -2.35 5.33 -16.56
CA ARG A 219 -2.52 5.12 -18.00
C ARG A 219 -1.45 5.84 -18.82
N LYS A 220 -1.13 7.08 -18.50
CA LYS A 220 -0.07 7.83 -19.18
C LYS A 220 1.33 7.21 -19.03
N ARG A 221 1.46 6.30 -18.09
CA ARG A 221 2.72 5.64 -17.74
C ARG A 221 2.66 4.13 -17.95
N SER A 222 1.57 3.61 -18.52
CA SER A 222 1.39 2.17 -18.73
C SER A 222 2.40 1.62 -19.73
N LEU A 223 2.78 0.36 -19.53
CA LEU A 223 3.68 -0.39 -20.39
C LEU A 223 2.89 -1.48 -21.11
N PRO A 224 2.69 -1.35 -22.45
CA PRO A 224 2.09 -2.42 -23.25
C PRO A 224 2.82 -3.74 -23.03
N GLY A 225 2.09 -4.84 -23.09
CA GLY A 225 2.60 -6.18 -22.79
C GLY A 225 2.64 -6.53 -21.31
N ILE A 226 2.60 -5.54 -20.40
CA ILE A 226 2.63 -5.75 -18.94
C ILE A 226 1.32 -5.34 -18.29
N GLU A 227 0.79 -4.16 -18.65
CA GLU A 227 -0.38 -3.58 -17.99
C GLU A 227 -1.27 -2.85 -18.99
N LEU A 228 -2.57 -2.98 -18.78
CA LEU A 228 -3.62 -2.29 -19.54
C LEU A 228 -4.51 -1.51 -18.56
N ILE A 229 -4.64 -0.20 -18.79
CA ILE A 229 -5.42 0.67 -17.90
C ILE A 229 -6.58 1.27 -18.67
N GLY A 230 -7.76 0.72 -18.42
CA GLY A 230 -9.03 1.17 -18.97
C GLY A 230 -9.57 2.41 -18.27
N GLU A 231 -10.78 2.83 -18.63
CA GLU A 231 -11.44 3.97 -17.99
C GLU A 231 -11.84 3.66 -16.54
N ASP A 232 -12.23 2.41 -16.26
CA ASP A 232 -12.75 1.92 -14.99
C ASP A 232 -11.90 0.81 -14.35
N SER A 233 -10.81 0.39 -14.98
CA SER A 233 -10.03 -0.76 -14.53
C SER A 233 -8.53 -0.61 -14.72
N TYR A 234 -7.79 -1.22 -13.81
CA TYR A 234 -6.36 -1.49 -13.91
C TYR A 234 -6.17 -2.98 -14.08
N GLN A 235 -5.42 -3.39 -15.11
CA GLN A 235 -5.07 -4.78 -15.36
C GLN A 235 -3.56 -4.93 -15.47
N ARG A 236 -3.03 -6.07 -15.00
CA ARG A 236 -1.60 -6.37 -15.07
C ARG A 236 -1.37 -7.87 -15.08
N VAL A 237 -0.40 -8.30 -15.88
CA VAL A 237 0.08 -9.68 -15.84
C VAL A 237 1.10 -9.88 -14.72
N LEU A 238 1.02 -11.05 -14.10
CA LEU A 238 1.87 -11.51 -12.99
C LEU A 238 2.31 -12.95 -13.23
N GLY A 239 3.16 -13.46 -12.33
CA GLY A 239 3.57 -14.87 -12.31
C GLY A 239 4.92 -15.09 -12.98
N THR A 240 5.14 -16.30 -13.50
CA THR A 240 6.33 -16.70 -14.24
C THR A 240 5.92 -17.12 -15.66
N PRO A 241 6.89 -17.29 -16.59
CA PRO A 241 6.57 -17.80 -17.93
C PRO A 241 5.77 -19.12 -17.94
N GLU A 242 5.99 -19.97 -16.93
CA GLU A 242 5.29 -21.26 -16.79
C GLU A 242 3.89 -21.12 -16.19
N ARG A 243 3.66 -20.06 -15.41
CA ARG A 243 2.40 -19.81 -14.70
C ARG A 243 2.04 -18.33 -14.70
N PRO A 244 1.76 -17.77 -15.88
CA PRO A 244 1.28 -16.39 -15.95
C PRO A 244 -0.14 -16.30 -15.40
N THR A 245 -0.45 -15.18 -14.76
CA THR A 245 -1.80 -14.88 -14.27
C THR A 245 -2.13 -13.42 -14.49
N LEU A 246 -3.41 -13.12 -14.67
CA LEU A 246 -3.90 -11.76 -14.84
C LEU A 246 -4.56 -11.29 -13.55
N LEU A 247 -4.27 -10.06 -13.17
CA LEU A 247 -5.06 -9.34 -12.18
C LEU A 247 -5.88 -8.23 -12.84
N ARG A 248 -7.07 -7.99 -12.30
CA ARG A 248 -7.90 -6.84 -12.65
C ARG A 248 -8.41 -6.17 -11.38
N VAL A 249 -8.33 -4.84 -11.33
CA VAL A 249 -8.83 -4.02 -10.22
C VAL A 249 -9.88 -3.06 -10.74
N THR A 250 -11.05 -3.02 -10.09
CA THR A 250 -12.14 -2.09 -10.37
C THR A 250 -12.68 -1.50 -9.08
N ALA A 251 -13.33 -0.34 -9.15
CA ALA A 251 -14.02 0.22 -7.99
C ALA A 251 -15.41 -0.39 -7.82
N ASP A 252 -15.84 -0.61 -6.57
CA ASP A 252 -17.23 -0.93 -6.29
C ASP A 252 -18.06 0.37 -6.35
N PRO A 253 -19.14 0.43 -7.15
CA PRO A 253 -19.91 1.68 -7.33
C PRO A 253 -20.72 2.10 -6.10
N LYS A 254 -20.92 1.19 -5.13
CA LYS A 254 -21.79 1.41 -3.97
C LYS A 254 -21.07 1.43 -2.63
N ARG A 255 -19.83 0.95 -2.60
CA ARG A 255 -19.07 0.75 -1.36
C ARG A 255 -17.65 1.30 -1.49
N PRO A 256 -17.04 1.79 -0.43
CA PRO A 256 -15.64 2.20 -0.45
C PRO A 256 -14.71 0.97 -0.46
N GLU A 257 -14.80 0.21 -1.54
CA GLU A 257 -14.05 -1.04 -1.76
C GLU A 257 -13.57 -1.10 -3.22
N LEU A 258 -12.35 -1.59 -3.43
CA LEU A 258 -11.92 -2.05 -4.75
C LEU A 258 -12.16 -3.56 -4.85
N ARG A 259 -12.50 -4.03 -6.04
CA ARG A 259 -12.59 -5.46 -6.40
C ARG A 259 -11.30 -5.86 -7.09
N LEU A 260 -10.58 -6.79 -6.49
CA LEU A 260 -9.41 -7.44 -7.07
C LEU A 260 -9.84 -8.81 -7.61
N GLN A 261 -9.80 -8.97 -8.92
CA GLN A 261 -9.96 -10.25 -9.61
C GLN A 261 -8.57 -10.81 -9.90
N LEU A 262 -8.39 -12.10 -9.64
CA LEU A 262 -7.14 -12.83 -9.92
C LEU A 262 -7.46 -14.10 -10.69
N GLY A 263 -6.73 -14.36 -11.75
CA GLY A 263 -6.70 -15.69 -12.39
C GLY A 263 -6.07 -16.74 -11.46
N ALA A 264 -5.75 -17.89 -12.00
CA ALA A 264 -5.10 -18.98 -11.24
C ALA A 264 -3.74 -18.48 -10.68
N VAL A 265 -3.55 -18.58 -9.38
CA VAL A 265 -2.34 -18.10 -8.68
C VAL A 265 -1.98 -19.03 -7.53
N ASP A 266 -0.68 -19.16 -7.22
CA ASP A 266 -0.26 -19.81 -5.99
C ASP A 266 -0.88 -19.08 -4.79
N PRO A 267 -1.64 -19.77 -3.92
CA PRO A 267 -2.29 -19.15 -2.77
C PRO A 267 -1.33 -18.35 -1.87
N ARG A 268 -0.06 -18.76 -1.78
CA ARG A 268 0.98 -18.08 -0.99
C ARG A 268 1.30 -16.67 -1.50
N LEU A 269 1.06 -16.39 -2.78
CA LEU A 269 1.28 -15.07 -3.39
C LEU A 269 0.12 -14.09 -3.15
N ILE A 270 -1.05 -14.57 -2.74
CA ILE A 270 -2.24 -13.73 -2.53
C ILE A 270 -1.96 -12.56 -1.55
N PRO A 271 -1.35 -12.78 -0.37
CA PRO A 271 -1.04 -11.66 0.55
C PRO A 271 -0.10 -10.63 -0.07
N TYR A 272 0.88 -11.08 -0.85
CA TYR A 272 1.81 -10.20 -1.58
C TYR A 272 1.07 -9.36 -2.62
N ILE A 273 0.21 -9.98 -3.44
CA ILE A 273 -0.57 -9.30 -4.49
C ILE A 273 -1.54 -8.29 -3.86
N VAL A 274 -2.28 -8.68 -2.83
CA VAL A 274 -3.18 -7.77 -2.09
C VAL A 274 -2.42 -6.55 -1.58
N ARG A 275 -1.27 -6.74 -0.95
CA ARG A 275 -0.44 -5.64 -0.44
C ARG A 275 0.05 -4.73 -1.58
N ARG A 276 0.45 -5.30 -2.73
CA ARG A 276 0.86 -4.51 -3.91
C ARG A 276 -0.29 -3.66 -4.43
N VAL A 277 -1.48 -4.24 -4.60
CA VAL A 277 -2.67 -3.48 -5.03
C VAL A 277 -3.02 -2.38 -4.04
N ARG A 278 -3.02 -2.67 -2.72
CA ARG A 278 -3.25 -1.66 -1.70
C ARG A 278 -2.26 -0.50 -1.81
N ARG A 279 -0.98 -0.78 -2.11
CA ARG A 279 0.06 0.25 -2.29
C ARG A 279 -0.10 1.02 -3.60
N VAL A 280 -0.42 0.37 -4.72
CA VAL A 280 -0.65 1.05 -6.02
C VAL A 280 -1.74 2.10 -5.91
N PHE A 281 -2.81 1.81 -5.15
CA PHE A 281 -3.96 2.70 -4.97
C PHE A 281 -3.96 3.41 -3.61
N ASP A 282 -2.91 3.26 -2.80
CA ASP A 282 -2.77 3.92 -1.50
C ASP A 282 -4.02 3.74 -0.61
N LEU A 283 -4.54 2.50 -0.53
CA LEU A 283 -5.83 2.22 0.11
C LEU A 283 -5.84 2.38 1.63
N ASP A 284 -4.65 2.39 2.25
CA ASP A 284 -4.48 2.52 3.70
C ASP A 284 -4.35 3.99 4.16
N ALA A 285 -4.28 4.95 3.22
CA ALA A 285 -4.18 6.37 3.53
C ALA A 285 -5.31 6.86 4.44
N ASP A 286 -4.96 7.66 5.43
CA ASP A 286 -5.89 8.43 6.25
C ASP A 286 -5.92 9.88 5.79
N LEU A 287 -6.73 10.15 4.75
CA LEU A 287 -6.82 11.48 4.18
C LEU A 287 -7.38 12.51 5.16
N GLN A 288 -8.09 12.10 6.21
CA GLN A 288 -8.56 13.04 7.23
C GLN A 288 -7.39 13.65 8.01
N GLN A 289 -6.41 12.82 8.40
CA GLN A 289 -5.20 13.32 9.06
C GLN A 289 -4.33 14.13 8.10
N VAL A 290 -4.18 13.66 6.87
CA VAL A 290 -3.43 14.38 5.82
C VAL A 290 -4.03 15.76 5.60
N HIS A 291 -5.35 15.86 5.39
CA HIS A 291 -6.04 17.13 5.15
C HIS A 291 -6.00 18.06 6.36
N ALA A 292 -6.09 17.53 7.57
CA ALA A 292 -5.96 18.32 8.79
C ALA A 292 -4.56 18.95 8.90
N ALA A 293 -3.52 18.20 8.55
CA ALA A 293 -2.13 18.69 8.61
C ALA A 293 -1.77 19.65 7.48
N LEU A 294 -2.28 19.41 6.26
CA LEU A 294 -1.93 20.20 5.08
C LEU A 294 -2.88 21.40 4.85
N GLY A 295 -4.08 21.38 5.42
CA GLY A 295 -5.12 22.37 5.19
C GLY A 295 -4.85 23.77 5.79
N GLU A 296 -3.84 23.91 6.62
CA GLU A 296 -3.39 25.21 7.15
C GLU A 296 -2.62 26.04 6.10
N GLU A 297 -2.05 25.38 5.09
CA GLU A 297 -1.40 26.06 3.95
C GLU A 297 -2.47 26.43 2.90
N PRO A 298 -2.73 27.71 2.60
CA PRO A 298 -3.82 28.13 1.70
C PRO A 298 -3.76 27.47 0.31
N LEU A 299 -2.56 27.27 -0.24
CA LEU A 299 -2.38 26.67 -1.55
C LEU A 299 -2.77 25.18 -1.53
N LEU A 300 -2.37 24.44 -0.48
CA LEU A 300 -2.73 23.05 -0.31
C LEU A 300 -4.21 22.88 0.05
N ALA A 301 -4.78 23.77 0.86
CA ALA A 301 -6.21 23.80 1.17
C ALA A 301 -7.06 23.91 -0.10
N ARG A 302 -6.64 24.76 -1.08
CA ARG A 302 -7.28 24.86 -2.40
C ARG A 302 -7.19 23.52 -3.16
N GLY A 303 -6.01 22.92 -3.26
CA GLY A 303 -5.82 21.62 -3.94
C GLY A 303 -6.63 20.50 -3.31
N ILE A 304 -6.73 20.48 -1.97
CA ILE A 304 -7.57 19.53 -1.22
C ILE A 304 -9.06 19.76 -1.52
N ALA A 305 -9.53 21.01 -1.52
CA ALA A 305 -10.92 21.32 -1.81
C ALA A 305 -11.32 20.93 -3.25
N GLU A 306 -10.43 21.16 -4.22
CA GLU A 306 -10.67 20.77 -5.62
C GLU A 306 -10.67 19.24 -5.79
N ARG A 307 -9.78 18.52 -5.08
CA ARG A 307 -9.59 17.06 -5.24
C ARG A 307 -9.33 16.36 -3.91
N PRO A 308 -10.34 16.21 -3.05
CA PRO A 308 -10.15 15.62 -1.73
C PRO A 308 -9.80 14.12 -1.76
N GLY A 309 -9.99 13.45 -2.89
CA GLY A 309 -9.71 12.01 -3.08
C GLY A 309 -8.34 11.69 -3.67
N LEU A 310 -7.44 12.68 -3.83
CA LEU A 310 -6.10 12.41 -4.34
C LEU A 310 -5.29 11.55 -3.36
N ARG A 311 -4.65 10.51 -3.90
CA ARG A 311 -3.79 9.57 -3.17
C ARG A 311 -2.50 9.36 -3.92
N VAL A 312 -1.46 8.90 -3.22
CA VAL A 312 -0.14 8.65 -3.82
C VAL A 312 -0.22 7.44 -4.76
N PRO A 313 -0.11 7.64 -6.12
CA PRO A 313 -0.12 6.51 -7.03
C PRO A 313 1.19 5.73 -6.90
N GLY A 314 1.15 4.59 -6.24
CA GLY A 314 2.30 3.70 -6.10
C GLY A 314 2.68 3.03 -7.43
N GLY A 315 3.89 2.48 -7.49
CA GLY A 315 4.28 1.54 -8.55
C GLY A 315 4.02 0.11 -8.13
N TRP A 316 3.88 -0.77 -9.12
CA TRP A 316 3.72 -2.20 -8.84
C TRP A 316 4.95 -2.76 -8.14
N ASP A 317 6.12 -2.48 -8.67
CA ASP A 317 7.41 -2.91 -8.13
C ASP A 317 8.37 -1.73 -7.94
N GLY A 318 9.16 -1.75 -6.86
CA GLY A 318 10.06 -0.64 -6.53
C GLY A 318 11.23 -0.54 -7.50
N PHE A 319 11.78 -1.67 -7.96
CA PHE A 319 12.84 -1.69 -8.95
C PHE A 319 12.35 -1.15 -10.30
N GLU A 320 11.17 -1.60 -10.76
CA GLU A 320 10.52 -1.04 -11.96
C GLU A 320 10.37 0.48 -11.86
N VAL A 321 9.89 0.98 -10.70
CA VAL A 321 9.78 2.43 -10.46
C VAL A 321 11.15 3.11 -10.54
N GLY A 322 12.17 2.51 -9.94
CA GLY A 322 13.53 3.04 -9.96
C GLY A 322 14.10 3.16 -11.38
N VAL A 323 14.00 2.10 -12.17
CA VAL A 323 14.43 2.11 -13.59
C VAL A 323 13.65 3.19 -14.35
N ARG A 324 12.34 3.24 -14.22
CA ARG A 324 11.48 4.24 -14.90
C ARG A 324 11.77 5.66 -14.47
N ALA A 325 12.13 5.89 -13.19
CA ALA A 325 12.57 7.20 -12.72
C ALA A 325 13.87 7.65 -13.36
N VAL A 326 14.84 6.74 -13.52
CA VAL A 326 16.11 7.01 -14.25
C VAL A 326 15.84 7.28 -15.73
N LEU A 327 14.97 6.49 -16.38
CA LEU A 327 14.60 6.70 -17.79
C LEU A 327 13.88 8.06 -18.00
N GLY A 328 13.19 8.55 -16.96
CA GLY A 328 12.46 9.81 -16.99
C GLY A 328 13.27 11.06 -16.68
N GLN A 329 14.55 10.93 -16.32
CA GLN A 329 15.38 12.11 -16.03
C GLN A 329 15.50 13.03 -17.26
N GLN A 330 15.14 14.32 -17.08
CA GLN A 330 15.27 15.36 -18.11
C GLN A 330 14.58 15.05 -19.45
N VAL A 331 13.51 14.27 -19.43
CA VAL A 331 12.70 13.96 -20.63
C VAL A 331 11.22 13.99 -20.28
N THR A 332 10.36 14.07 -21.30
CA THR A 332 8.91 14.00 -21.13
C THR A 332 8.47 12.61 -20.68
N VAL A 333 7.27 12.52 -20.04
CA VAL A 333 6.67 11.24 -19.64
C VAL A 333 6.52 10.29 -20.85
N ALA A 334 6.15 10.83 -22.02
CA ALA A 334 6.02 10.05 -23.25
C ALA A 334 7.36 9.44 -23.72
N ALA A 335 8.44 10.23 -23.70
CA ALA A 335 9.77 9.75 -24.05
C ALA A 335 10.28 8.69 -23.06
N ALA A 336 10.08 8.91 -21.74
CA ALA A 336 10.41 7.94 -20.70
C ALA A 336 9.65 6.61 -20.89
N THR A 337 8.37 6.67 -21.23
CA THR A 337 7.53 5.47 -21.50
C THR A 337 8.02 4.75 -22.77
N THR A 338 8.46 5.49 -23.81
CA THR A 338 9.04 4.89 -25.01
C THR A 338 10.31 4.12 -24.70
N PHE A 339 11.24 4.68 -23.91
CA PHE A 339 12.44 3.96 -23.48
C PHE A 339 12.11 2.73 -22.63
N ALA A 340 11.16 2.87 -21.69
CA ALA A 340 10.74 1.74 -20.86
C ALA A 340 10.11 0.62 -21.70
N ARG A 341 9.32 0.94 -22.73
CA ARG A 341 8.77 -0.04 -23.67
C ARG A 341 9.88 -0.76 -24.43
N ARG A 342 10.83 -0.04 -25.04
CA ARG A 342 11.98 -0.66 -25.72
C ARG A 342 12.77 -1.60 -24.82
N LEU A 343 12.94 -1.21 -23.55
CA LEU A 343 13.60 -2.02 -22.53
C LEU A 343 12.84 -3.32 -22.25
N VAL A 344 11.52 -3.24 -22.13
CA VAL A 344 10.65 -4.42 -21.92
C VAL A 344 10.63 -5.31 -23.16
N ASP A 345 10.53 -4.73 -24.36
CA ASP A 345 10.53 -5.47 -25.63
C ASP A 345 11.85 -6.25 -25.83
N ALA A 346 12.98 -5.66 -25.44
CA ALA A 346 14.31 -6.25 -25.64
C ALA A 346 14.70 -7.26 -24.54
N TYR A 347 14.34 -7.00 -23.28
CA TYR A 347 14.87 -7.74 -22.13
C TYR A 347 13.79 -8.32 -21.21
N GLY A 348 12.52 -8.00 -21.42
CA GLY A 348 11.40 -8.55 -20.64
C GLY A 348 11.16 -10.02 -20.97
N ALA A 349 10.91 -10.84 -19.94
CA ALA A 349 10.56 -12.24 -20.15
C ALA A 349 9.23 -12.35 -20.93
N HIS A 350 9.21 -13.19 -21.96
CA HIS A 350 8.00 -13.50 -22.72
C HIS A 350 7.11 -14.46 -21.94
N LEU A 351 5.79 -14.24 -21.98
CA LEU A 351 4.77 -15.04 -21.32
C LEU A 351 3.95 -15.81 -22.36
N PRO A 352 4.29 -17.05 -22.67
CA PRO A 352 3.60 -17.83 -23.68
C PRO A 352 2.11 -18.03 -23.34
N GLY A 353 1.25 -17.96 -24.35
CA GLY A 353 -0.20 -18.20 -24.18
C GLY A 353 -1.00 -17.01 -23.65
N MET A 354 -0.35 -15.88 -23.33
CA MET A 354 -1.02 -14.62 -23.01
C MET A 354 -1.30 -13.81 -24.28
N SER A 355 -2.29 -12.91 -24.21
CA SER A 355 -2.53 -11.96 -25.31
C SER A 355 -1.37 -10.95 -25.42
N SER A 356 -1.25 -10.29 -26.58
CA SER A 356 -0.22 -9.25 -26.83
C SER A 356 -0.26 -8.08 -25.84
N ASP A 357 -1.41 -7.86 -25.18
CA ASP A 357 -1.53 -6.83 -24.12
C ASP A 357 -0.83 -7.23 -22.83
N PHE A 358 -0.51 -8.53 -22.64
CA PHE A 358 -0.03 -9.12 -21.38
C PHE A 358 1.05 -10.18 -21.60
N ASP A 359 1.81 -10.11 -22.66
CA ASP A 359 2.79 -11.15 -23.06
C ASP A 359 4.20 -10.93 -22.54
N ARG A 360 4.43 -9.91 -21.72
CA ARG A 360 5.75 -9.51 -21.19
C ARG A 360 5.76 -9.33 -19.68
N GLN A 361 6.93 -9.56 -19.11
CA GLN A 361 7.26 -9.12 -17.75
C GLN A 361 8.31 -8.02 -17.78
N PHE A 362 8.31 -7.16 -16.76
CA PHE A 362 9.40 -6.21 -16.57
C PHE A 362 10.71 -6.99 -16.30
N PRO A 363 11.84 -6.62 -16.94
CA PRO A 363 13.11 -7.33 -16.76
C PRO A 363 13.55 -7.36 -15.29
N ALA A 364 14.07 -8.51 -14.84
CA ALA A 364 14.63 -8.66 -13.51
C ALA A 364 15.93 -7.84 -13.35
N PRO A 365 16.31 -7.49 -12.09
CA PRO A 365 17.55 -6.76 -11.83
C PRO A 365 18.79 -7.44 -12.41
N GLU A 366 18.89 -8.76 -12.30
CA GLU A 366 20.01 -9.56 -12.79
C GLU A 366 20.18 -9.42 -14.31
N VAL A 367 19.07 -9.36 -15.05
CA VAL A 367 19.06 -9.19 -16.50
C VAL A 367 19.55 -7.79 -16.89
N LEU A 368 19.05 -6.74 -16.22
CA LEU A 368 19.43 -5.36 -16.55
C LEU A 368 20.83 -4.98 -16.09
N ALA A 369 21.39 -5.67 -15.09
CA ALA A 369 22.78 -5.49 -14.66
C ALA A 369 23.79 -5.80 -15.77
N GLU A 370 23.47 -6.80 -16.62
CA GLU A 370 24.37 -7.27 -17.69
C GLU A 370 23.94 -6.79 -19.09
N ALA A 371 22.78 -6.15 -19.23
CA ALA A 371 22.20 -5.81 -20.53
C ALA A 371 22.98 -4.69 -21.25
N PRO A 372 23.20 -4.82 -22.58
CA PRO A 372 23.76 -3.76 -23.43
C PRO A 372 22.70 -2.70 -23.75
N LEU A 373 22.32 -1.89 -22.74
CA LEU A 373 21.18 -0.96 -22.79
C LEU A 373 21.35 0.15 -23.85
N GLU A 374 22.55 0.40 -24.32
CA GLU A 374 22.84 1.32 -25.42
C GLU A 374 22.21 0.84 -26.74
N SER A 375 22.05 -0.48 -26.92
CA SER A 375 21.45 -1.07 -28.13
C SER A 375 20.00 -0.69 -28.37
N ILE A 376 19.27 -0.30 -27.29
CA ILE A 376 17.87 0.18 -27.37
C ILE A 376 17.78 1.70 -27.50
N GLY A 377 18.92 2.39 -27.71
CA GLY A 377 19.00 3.84 -27.91
C GLY A 377 19.08 4.64 -26.61
N LEU A 378 19.47 4.04 -25.48
CA LEU A 378 19.76 4.79 -24.27
C LEU A 378 21.12 5.50 -24.34
N PRO A 379 21.21 6.78 -23.92
CA PRO A 379 22.49 7.44 -23.73
C PRO A 379 23.39 6.66 -22.75
N ARG A 380 24.69 6.61 -23.00
CA ARG A 380 25.66 5.84 -22.19
C ARG A 380 25.58 6.11 -20.70
N SER A 381 25.44 7.39 -20.31
CA SER A 381 25.31 7.77 -18.90
C SER A 381 24.04 7.19 -18.26
N ARG A 382 22.90 7.25 -18.96
CA ARG A 382 21.62 6.71 -18.49
C ARG A 382 21.65 5.17 -18.43
N ALA A 383 22.23 4.52 -19.43
CA ALA A 383 22.46 3.07 -19.43
C ALA A 383 23.32 2.64 -18.24
N ALA A 384 24.41 3.35 -17.96
CA ALA A 384 25.27 3.10 -16.79
C ALA A 384 24.52 3.26 -15.47
N THR A 385 23.66 4.29 -15.33
CA THR A 385 22.83 4.48 -14.13
C THR A 385 21.81 3.35 -13.94
N VAL A 386 21.15 2.90 -15.02
CA VAL A 386 20.22 1.75 -14.94
C VAL A 386 20.95 0.49 -14.52
N ARG A 387 22.13 0.19 -15.09
CA ARG A 387 22.95 -0.96 -14.69
C ARG A 387 23.40 -0.87 -13.23
N ALA A 388 23.85 0.30 -12.77
CA ALA A 388 24.25 0.50 -11.37
C ALA A 388 23.07 0.23 -10.40
N LEU A 389 21.87 0.75 -10.71
CA LEU A 389 20.66 0.46 -9.95
C LEU A 389 20.32 -1.04 -9.97
N ALA A 390 20.40 -1.67 -11.12
CA ALA A 390 20.11 -3.10 -11.29
C ALA A 390 21.09 -3.97 -10.50
N THR A 391 22.39 -3.68 -10.58
CA THR A 391 23.44 -4.37 -9.81
C THR A 391 23.22 -4.22 -8.30
N ALA A 392 22.90 -3.01 -7.82
CA ALA A 392 22.63 -2.78 -6.41
C ALA A 392 21.40 -3.55 -5.92
N CYS A 393 20.38 -3.71 -6.77
CA CYS A 393 19.19 -4.51 -6.42
C CYS A 393 19.51 -6.01 -6.48
N ALA A 394 20.18 -6.50 -7.51
CA ALA A 394 20.55 -7.91 -7.65
C ALA A 394 21.48 -8.40 -6.51
N SER A 395 22.38 -7.54 -6.03
CA SER A 395 23.25 -7.84 -4.89
C SER A 395 22.60 -7.67 -3.52
N GLY A 396 21.36 -7.16 -3.44
CA GLY A 396 20.69 -6.85 -2.18
C GLY A 396 21.21 -5.60 -1.45
N GLN A 397 22.11 -4.83 -2.07
CA GLN A 397 22.60 -3.55 -1.53
C GLN A 397 21.48 -2.50 -1.45
N LEU A 398 20.57 -2.51 -2.43
CA LEU A 398 19.35 -1.72 -2.42
C LEU A 398 18.15 -2.65 -2.54
N ASP A 399 17.23 -2.57 -1.59
CA ASP A 399 15.97 -3.32 -1.62
C ASP A 399 14.76 -2.39 -1.48
N PHE A 400 13.61 -2.86 -1.94
CA PHE A 400 12.32 -2.18 -1.86
C PHE A 400 11.36 -2.86 -0.88
N GLY A 401 11.92 -3.60 0.06
CA GLY A 401 11.18 -4.26 1.11
C GLY A 401 10.45 -3.29 2.04
N PRO A 402 9.49 -3.78 2.80
CA PRO A 402 8.76 -2.96 3.76
C PRO A 402 9.66 -2.50 4.91
N GLY A 403 9.27 -1.39 5.57
CA GLY A 403 9.93 -0.91 6.78
C GLY A 403 11.24 -0.15 6.56
N GLN A 404 11.52 0.32 5.33
CA GLN A 404 12.65 1.21 5.04
C GLN A 404 12.47 2.58 5.72
N ALA A 405 13.53 3.11 6.33
CA ALA A 405 13.56 4.51 6.73
C ALA A 405 13.83 5.38 5.49
N LEU A 406 13.10 6.51 5.38
CA LEU A 406 13.19 7.37 4.19
C LEU A 406 14.61 7.87 3.97
N GLU A 407 15.22 8.43 4.99
CA GLU A 407 16.55 9.06 4.93
C GLU A 407 17.62 8.02 4.56
N GLU A 408 17.59 6.83 5.17
CA GLU A 408 18.52 5.73 4.88
C GLU A 408 18.37 5.23 3.46
N PHE A 409 17.13 5.09 2.98
CA PHE A 409 16.84 4.67 1.61
C PHE A 409 17.32 5.70 0.58
N VAL A 410 17.02 6.98 0.81
CA VAL A 410 17.46 8.08 -0.06
C VAL A 410 18.98 8.15 -0.11
N ALA A 411 19.67 8.03 1.02
CA ALA A 411 21.14 8.02 1.08
C ALA A 411 21.74 6.88 0.23
N ARG A 412 21.17 5.66 0.34
CA ARG A 412 21.60 4.50 -0.48
C ARG A 412 21.36 4.72 -1.97
N CYS A 413 20.22 5.32 -2.34
CA CYS A 413 19.94 5.65 -3.73
C CYS A 413 20.92 6.69 -4.28
N VAL A 414 21.20 7.77 -3.54
CA VAL A 414 22.10 8.86 -3.97
C VAL A 414 23.56 8.39 -4.07
N ALA A 415 23.95 7.36 -3.34
CA ALA A 415 25.26 6.73 -3.48
C ALA A 415 25.46 6.03 -4.85
N LEU A 416 24.39 5.76 -5.59
CA LEU A 416 24.49 5.15 -6.91
C LEU A 416 24.79 6.21 -7.99
N PRO A 417 25.72 5.94 -8.91
CA PRO A 417 26.07 6.86 -9.98
C PRO A 417 24.85 7.28 -10.82
N GLY A 418 24.66 8.59 -11.00
CA GLY A 418 23.58 9.15 -11.81
C GLY A 418 22.21 9.25 -11.12
N ILE A 419 22.09 8.87 -9.85
CA ILE A 419 20.88 9.08 -9.05
C ILE A 419 21.07 10.25 -8.10
N GLY A 420 20.43 11.38 -8.43
CA GLY A 420 20.43 12.58 -7.57
C GLY A 420 19.29 12.56 -6.54
N PRO A 421 19.27 13.57 -5.61
CA PRO A 421 18.27 13.67 -4.56
C PRO A 421 16.82 13.65 -5.07
N TRP A 422 16.53 14.38 -6.14
CA TRP A 422 15.20 14.38 -6.75
C TRP A 422 14.75 12.97 -7.16
N THR A 423 15.60 12.24 -7.89
CA THR A 423 15.30 10.88 -8.35
C THR A 423 15.10 9.92 -7.17
N ALA A 424 15.96 10.01 -6.16
CA ALA A 424 15.88 9.18 -4.95
C ALA A 424 14.56 9.43 -4.18
N GLN A 425 14.17 10.69 -4.00
CA GLN A 425 12.90 11.07 -3.36
C GLN A 425 11.68 10.61 -4.18
N TYR A 426 11.73 10.74 -5.50
CA TYR A 426 10.66 10.26 -6.40
C TYR A 426 10.52 8.72 -6.32
N ILE A 427 11.64 7.99 -6.28
CA ILE A 427 11.66 6.53 -6.09
C ILE A 427 11.06 6.17 -4.71
N ALA A 428 11.43 6.87 -3.65
CA ALA A 428 10.88 6.65 -2.31
C ALA A 428 9.36 6.92 -2.27
N LEU A 429 8.91 7.99 -2.92
CA LEU A 429 7.49 8.35 -3.03
C LEU A 429 6.69 7.25 -3.73
N ARG A 430 7.11 6.85 -4.94
CA ARG A 430 6.35 5.96 -5.79
C ARG A 430 6.67 4.46 -5.57
N GLY A 431 7.92 4.13 -5.30
CA GLY A 431 8.42 2.75 -5.14
C GLY A 431 8.21 2.18 -3.75
N LEU A 432 8.39 3.00 -2.71
CA LEU A 432 8.17 2.57 -1.32
C LEU A 432 6.81 3.03 -0.75
N GLY A 433 6.17 4.06 -1.34
CA GLY A 433 4.98 4.69 -0.77
C GLY A 433 5.30 5.47 0.51
N GLN A 434 6.47 6.12 0.56
CA GLN A 434 6.88 6.92 1.72
C GLN A 434 6.05 8.21 1.79
N PRO A 435 5.26 8.41 2.84
CA PRO A 435 4.33 9.54 2.94
C PRO A 435 5.05 10.89 3.11
N ASP A 436 6.29 10.88 3.56
CA ASP A 436 7.12 12.07 3.79
C ASP A 436 8.16 12.31 2.69
N ALA A 437 8.15 11.53 1.60
CA ALA A 437 9.05 11.76 0.47
C ALA A 437 8.71 13.06 -0.25
N PHE A 438 9.74 13.91 -0.49
CA PHE A 438 9.56 15.23 -1.07
C PHE A 438 10.72 15.59 -2.02
N PRO A 439 10.50 15.56 -3.33
CA PRO A 439 11.52 15.91 -4.31
C PRO A 439 11.66 17.44 -4.46
N ALA A 440 12.31 18.12 -3.51
CA ALA A 440 12.44 19.58 -3.47
C ALA A 440 13.07 20.22 -4.73
N GLY A 441 13.87 19.42 -5.47
CA GLY A 441 14.44 19.82 -6.77
C GLY A 441 13.45 19.76 -7.93
N ASP A 442 12.19 19.41 -7.70
CA ASP A 442 11.15 19.32 -8.74
C ASP A 442 10.79 20.73 -9.26
N LEU A 443 10.94 20.93 -10.58
CA LEU A 443 10.72 22.25 -11.20
C LEU A 443 9.28 22.73 -11.06
N VAL A 444 8.32 21.82 -11.14
CA VAL A 444 6.89 22.15 -10.99
C VAL A 444 6.59 22.60 -9.56
N LEU A 445 7.12 21.89 -8.56
CA LEU A 445 6.96 22.30 -7.17
C LEU A 445 7.56 23.69 -6.91
N GLN A 446 8.78 23.94 -7.42
CA GLN A 446 9.45 25.23 -7.30
C GLN A 446 8.68 26.36 -7.95
N GLN A 447 8.07 26.12 -9.12
CA GLN A 447 7.23 27.09 -9.82
C GLN A 447 5.93 27.38 -9.10
N VAL A 448 5.17 26.35 -8.72
CA VAL A 448 3.88 26.50 -8.04
C VAL A 448 4.05 27.21 -6.69
N LEU A 449 5.06 26.83 -5.93
CA LEU A 449 5.33 27.43 -4.61
C LEU A 449 5.88 28.87 -4.72
N GLY A 450 6.57 29.20 -5.81
CA GLY A 450 7.10 30.52 -6.05
C GLY A 450 6.16 31.46 -6.80
N HIS A 451 5.00 30.97 -7.29
CA HIS A 451 4.09 31.73 -8.16
C HIS A 451 3.63 33.07 -7.53
N ALA A 452 3.26 33.06 -6.25
CA ALA A 452 2.84 34.25 -5.53
C ALA A 452 3.93 35.33 -5.41
N GLN A 453 5.20 34.94 -5.55
CA GLN A 453 6.37 35.83 -5.50
C GLN A 453 6.86 36.23 -6.90
N GLY A 454 6.17 35.77 -7.97
CA GLY A 454 6.53 36.05 -9.35
C GLY A 454 7.83 35.39 -9.80
N GLN A 455 8.38 34.44 -9.02
CA GLN A 455 9.65 33.74 -9.34
C GLN A 455 9.66 32.30 -8.82
N ARG A 456 10.43 31.46 -9.49
CA ARG A 456 10.66 30.08 -9.07
C ARG A 456 11.50 30.04 -7.77
N LEU A 457 11.07 29.24 -6.78
CA LEU A 457 11.86 29.01 -5.58
C LEU A 457 13.13 28.17 -5.87
N SER A 458 14.19 28.39 -5.09
CA SER A 458 15.33 27.47 -5.07
C SER A 458 14.95 26.14 -4.40
N GLU A 459 15.71 25.07 -4.67
CA GLU A 459 15.52 23.79 -4.02
C GLU A 459 15.55 23.90 -2.49
N ARG A 460 16.51 24.65 -1.95
CA ARG A 460 16.65 24.92 -0.51
C ARG A 460 15.41 25.63 0.07
N ALA A 461 14.87 26.62 -0.63
CA ALA A 461 13.67 27.34 -0.20
C ALA A 461 12.42 26.46 -0.28
N THR A 462 12.34 25.62 -1.31
CA THR A 462 11.28 24.63 -1.49
C THR A 462 11.28 23.59 -0.38
N GLU A 463 12.46 23.04 -0.03
CA GLU A 463 12.62 22.12 1.09
C GLU A 463 12.23 22.78 2.41
N ALA A 464 12.72 23.99 2.68
CA ALA A 464 12.40 24.72 3.91
C ALA A 464 10.89 24.97 4.06
N ARG A 465 10.20 25.33 2.98
CA ARG A 465 8.76 25.59 2.98
C ARG A 465 7.94 24.30 3.25
N SER A 466 8.48 23.16 2.90
CA SER A 466 7.78 21.87 3.08
C SER A 466 7.84 21.31 4.51
N GLN A 467 8.66 21.85 5.40
CA GLN A 467 8.89 21.30 6.74
C GLN A 467 7.61 21.21 7.61
N PRO A 468 6.70 22.20 7.62
CA PRO A 468 5.44 22.09 8.36
C PRO A 468 4.50 20.98 7.87
N TRP A 469 4.70 20.46 6.66
CA TRP A 469 3.84 19.44 6.06
C TRP A 469 4.24 18.00 6.45
N ARG A 470 5.32 17.82 7.22
CA ARG A 470 5.71 16.51 7.74
C ARG A 470 4.64 15.93 8.66
N PRO A 471 4.38 14.63 8.58
CA PRO A 471 5.03 13.60 7.73
C PRO A 471 4.28 13.34 6.41
N TRP A 472 3.53 14.29 5.87
CA TRP A 472 2.61 14.11 4.75
C TRP A 472 3.05 14.81 3.46
N ARG A 473 4.35 15.11 3.33
CA ARG A 473 4.88 15.89 2.20
C ARG A 473 4.61 15.26 0.83
N ALA A 474 4.53 13.93 0.73
CA ALA A 474 4.17 13.24 -0.51
C ALA A 474 2.77 13.62 -1.01
N TYR A 475 1.81 13.82 -0.11
CA TYR A 475 0.46 14.28 -0.49
C TYR A 475 0.47 15.75 -0.90
N ALA A 476 1.27 16.58 -0.24
CA ALA A 476 1.48 17.96 -0.69
C ALA A 476 2.01 18.02 -2.13
N VAL A 477 2.98 17.17 -2.49
CA VAL A 477 3.49 17.04 -3.87
C VAL A 477 2.35 16.79 -4.86
N LEU A 478 1.42 15.89 -4.54
CA LEU A 478 0.33 15.55 -5.45
C LEU A 478 -0.64 16.70 -5.65
N HIS A 479 -1.00 17.42 -4.58
CA HIS A 479 -1.85 18.58 -4.69
C HIS A 479 -1.17 19.72 -5.47
N LEU A 480 0.13 19.92 -5.29
CA LEU A 480 0.90 20.89 -6.05
C LEU A 480 0.99 20.52 -7.54
N TRP A 481 1.23 19.26 -7.85
CA TRP A 481 1.18 18.76 -9.24
C TRP A 481 -0.22 18.86 -9.84
N HIS A 482 -1.28 18.67 -9.05
CA HIS A 482 -2.64 18.86 -9.51
C HIS A 482 -2.88 20.33 -9.87
N LEU A 483 -2.53 21.26 -8.99
CA LEU A 483 -2.72 22.71 -9.20
C LEU A 483 -1.94 23.27 -10.39
N SER A 484 -0.84 22.61 -10.80
CA SER A 484 -0.08 22.96 -12.00
C SER A 484 -0.61 22.33 -13.29
N GLY A 485 -1.65 21.49 -13.24
CA GLY A 485 -2.11 20.70 -14.37
C GLY A 485 -1.23 19.48 -14.73
N THR A 486 -0.08 19.29 -14.06
CA THR A 486 0.89 18.25 -14.46
C THR A 486 0.57 16.86 -13.92
N PHE A 487 -0.29 16.72 -12.91
CA PHE A 487 -0.62 15.42 -12.30
C PHE A 487 -1.12 14.39 -13.34
N VAL A 488 -2.04 14.80 -14.21
CA VAL A 488 -2.53 14.00 -15.34
C VAL A 488 -1.94 14.48 -16.66
N GLY A 489 -1.10 15.53 -16.66
CA GLY A 489 -0.53 16.15 -17.87
C GLY A 489 -1.63 16.76 -18.74
N GLU A 490 -2.50 17.53 -18.14
CA GLU A 490 -3.34 18.48 -18.90
C GLU A 490 -2.39 19.49 -19.56
N PRO A 491 -2.59 19.84 -20.82
CA PRO A 491 -1.78 20.89 -21.43
C PRO A 491 -2.01 22.18 -20.65
N THR A 492 -0.95 22.84 -20.23
CA THR A 492 -0.93 24.20 -19.69
C THR A 492 -1.28 25.18 -20.76
#